data_b5e0b191386e4b42d27ded01e61f19a3
#
_entry.id   b5e0b191386e4b42d27ded01e61f19a3
#
_cell.length_a   1.000
_cell.length_b   1.000
_cell.length_c   1.000
_cell.angle_alpha   90.00
_cell.angle_beta   90.00
_cell.angle_gamma   90.00
#
_symmetry.space_group_name_H-M   'P 1'
#
loop_
_entity.id
_entity.type
_entity.pdbx_description
1 polymer ?
#
loop_
_entity_poly.entity_id
_entity_poly.type
_entity_poly.pdbx_seq_one_letter_code
_entity_poly.pdbx_strand_id
1 'polypeptide(L)'
;MELLELISDGTRLDVLLSKDGTLSRSRAADLIREGAVTVNGKVENKPSAKPAAGAQVVLTMPELKPALAEAQDIPLGILYQDAHLAVVVKPCGMVVHPAAGNPDGTLVNALMYHLDQLSGIGGEMRPGIVHRLDKDTSGLLMVAKDDETHKALSDQLSARTMEKHYYAVVAGVMKEQEGVIDTPIARSKNDRKKMAIDPLGRPSRTEWKIVWQEKDRALLDIHLITGRTHQIRVHMASIHHPVLGDPIYGVKNMPHAKRLMLHAYSLRFTHPATGEEMRFVAMPEECFKAE
;
A
#
# COMPACT_ATOMS: atom_id res chain seq x y z
N MET A 1 7.05 -18.20 -24.16
CA MET A 1 8.06 -18.15 -23.07
C MET A 1 9.18 -17.23 -23.51
N GLU A 2 9.40 -16.15 -22.79
CA GLU A 2 10.50 -15.23 -23.04
C GLU A 2 11.73 -15.71 -22.25
N LEU A 3 12.87 -15.80 -22.92
CA LEU A 3 14.14 -16.26 -22.32
C LEU A 3 15.07 -15.05 -22.22
N LEU A 4 15.59 -14.78 -21.03
CA LEU A 4 16.64 -13.81 -20.79
C LEU A 4 17.94 -14.57 -20.49
N GLU A 5 18.94 -14.44 -21.36
CA GLU A 5 20.25 -15.07 -21.20
C GLU A 5 21.28 -14.02 -20.78
N LEU A 6 22.03 -14.31 -19.71
CA LEU A 6 23.07 -13.45 -19.15
C LEU A 6 24.33 -14.25 -18.86
N ILE A 7 25.45 -13.57 -18.85
CA ILE A 7 26.72 -14.12 -18.38
C ILE A 7 27.01 -13.57 -17.00
N SER A 8 27.28 -14.44 -16.04
CA SER A 8 27.61 -14.05 -14.67
C SER A 8 28.93 -13.27 -14.64
N ASP A 9 28.96 -12.20 -13.88
CA ASP A 9 30.15 -11.43 -13.51
C ASP A 9 30.66 -11.75 -12.09
N GLY A 10 30.14 -12.82 -11.46
CA GLY A 10 30.45 -13.21 -10.09
C GLY A 10 29.64 -12.49 -9.01
N THR A 11 28.71 -11.59 -9.39
CA THR A 11 27.80 -10.92 -8.45
C THR A 11 26.68 -11.86 -8.01
N ARG A 12 25.91 -11.42 -7.01
CA ARG A 12 24.73 -12.16 -6.55
C ARG A 12 23.70 -12.27 -7.68
N LEU A 13 23.05 -13.41 -7.76
CA LEU A 13 22.11 -13.74 -8.82
C LEU A 13 20.91 -12.76 -8.87
N ASP A 14 20.37 -12.36 -7.70
CA ASP A 14 19.29 -11.38 -7.58
C ASP A 14 19.70 -9.96 -8.06
N VAL A 15 20.99 -9.63 -7.94
CA VAL A 15 21.56 -8.36 -8.40
C VAL A 15 21.83 -8.43 -9.92
N LEU A 16 22.42 -9.52 -10.39
CA LEU A 16 22.71 -9.74 -11.80
C LEU A 16 21.45 -9.58 -12.68
N LEU A 17 20.35 -10.25 -12.29
CA LEU A 17 19.08 -10.22 -13.01
C LEU A 17 18.33 -8.88 -12.95
N SER A 18 18.66 -8.00 -11.99
CA SER A 18 18.05 -6.68 -11.88
C SER A 18 18.91 -5.54 -12.42
N LYS A 19 20.04 -5.85 -13.04
CA LYS A 19 21.07 -4.87 -13.37
C LYS A 19 20.68 -3.90 -14.50
N ASP A 20 19.90 -4.35 -15.45
CA ASP A 20 19.40 -3.58 -16.59
C ASP A 20 18.13 -2.76 -16.29
N GLY A 21 17.55 -2.94 -15.08
CA GLY A 21 16.33 -2.25 -14.64
C GLY A 21 15.01 -2.82 -15.19
N THR A 22 15.05 -3.88 -16.02
CA THR A 22 13.84 -4.55 -16.52
C THR A 22 13.11 -5.31 -15.40
N LEU A 23 13.87 -5.83 -14.42
CA LEU A 23 13.33 -6.50 -13.24
C LEU A 23 13.74 -5.76 -11.96
N SER A 24 12.79 -5.62 -11.04
CA SER A 24 13.15 -5.23 -9.67
C SER A 24 13.91 -6.35 -8.98
N ARG A 25 14.85 -6.03 -8.09
CA ARG A 25 15.61 -7.03 -7.33
C ARG A 25 14.71 -7.98 -6.53
N SER A 26 13.56 -7.49 -6.03
CA SER A 26 12.57 -8.32 -5.33
C SER A 26 11.96 -9.36 -6.29
N ARG A 27 11.55 -8.94 -7.48
CA ARG A 27 10.98 -9.85 -8.49
C ARG A 27 12.01 -10.85 -8.98
N ALA A 28 13.25 -10.45 -9.23
CA ALA A 28 14.35 -11.34 -9.56
C ALA A 28 14.55 -12.43 -8.48
N ALA A 29 14.52 -12.02 -7.19
CA ALA A 29 14.64 -12.96 -6.08
C ALA A 29 13.47 -13.95 -6.00
N ASP A 30 12.26 -13.53 -6.32
CA ASP A 30 11.08 -14.40 -6.33
C ASP A 30 11.15 -15.41 -7.48
N LEU A 31 11.49 -14.98 -8.69
CA LEU A 31 11.70 -15.86 -9.85
C LEU A 31 12.79 -16.91 -9.61
N ILE A 32 13.89 -16.55 -8.92
CA ILE A 32 14.92 -17.51 -8.54
C ILE A 32 14.34 -18.56 -7.58
N ARG A 33 13.59 -18.17 -6.55
CA ARG A 33 12.96 -19.10 -5.60
C ARG A 33 11.94 -20.03 -6.25
N GLU A 34 11.24 -19.53 -7.27
CA GLU A 34 10.26 -20.27 -8.08
C GLU A 34 10.92 -21.28 -9.02
N GLY A 35 12.26 -21.29 -9.12
CA GLY A 35 13.00 -22.21 -9.97
C GLY A 35 13.06 -21.81 -11.45
N ALA A 36 12.71 -20.55 -11.75
CA ALA A 36 12.71 -20.02 -13.11
C ALA A 36 14.12 -19.71 -13.66
N VAL A 37 15.16 -19.88 -12.84
CA VAL A 37 16.54 -19.53 -13.20
C VAL A 37 17.44 -20.75 -13.22
N THR A 38 18.21 -20.91 -14.29
CA THR A 38 19.26 -21.94 -14.36
C THR A 38 20.64 -21.29 -14.48
N VAL A 39 21.62 -21.95 -13.88
CA VAL A 39 23.05 -21.62 -14.00
C VAL A 39 23.77 -22.83 -14.62
N ASN A 40 24.37 -22.64 -15.79
CA ASN A 40 24.97 -23.72 -16.57
C ASN A 40 24.02 -24.94 -16.73
N GLY A 41 22.72 -24.64 -17.01
CA GLY A 41 21.68 -25.65 -17.20
C GLY A 41 21.12 -26.30 -15.93
N LYS A 42 21.60 -25.94 -14.73
CA LYS A 42 21.08 -26.43 -13.44
C LYS A 42 20.23 -25.37 -12.75
N VAL A 43 19.05 -25.75 -12.23
CA VAL A 43 18.16 -24.84 -11.49
C VAL A 43 18.88 -24.33 -10.23
N GLU A 44 18.84 -23.00 -10.05
CA GLU A 44 19.34 -22.33 -8.85
C GLU A 44 18.21 -21.59 -8.13
N ASN A 45 17.92 -21.96 -6.89
CA ASN A 45 16.80 -21.43 -6.12
C ASN A 45 17.23 -20.39 -5.06
N LYS A 46 18.52 -20.10 -4.95
CA LYS A 46 19.04 -19.21 -3.92
C LYS A 46 19.35 -17.82 -4.49
N PRO A 47 18.57 -16.76 -4.17
CA PRO A 47 18.78 -15.41 -4.69
C PRO A 47 20.17 -14.83 -4.40
N SER A 48 20.77 -15.23 -3.29
CA SER A 48 22.10 -14.80 -2.88
C SER A 48 23.23 -15.64 -3.47
N ALA A 49 22.96 -16.64 -4.31
CA ALA A 49 23.99 -17.41 -5.01
C ALA A 49 24.88 -16.48 -5.84
N LYS A 50 26.16 -16.82 -5.92
CA LYS A 50 27.17 -16.09 -6.70
C LYS A 50 27.76 -17.06 -7.72
N PRO A 51 27.15 -17.20 -8.91
CA PRO A 51 27.71 -18.02 -9.96
C PRO A 51 29.10 -17.52 -10.34
N ALA A 52 30.00 -18.42 -10.70
CA ALA A 52 31.36 -18.06 -11.14
C ALA A 52 31.27 -17.09 -12.35
N ALA A 53 32.21 -16.16 -12.46
CA ALA A 53 32.30 -15.30 -13.63
C ALA A 53 32.44 -16.16 -14.91
N GLY A 54 31.68 -15.83 -15.94
CA GLY A 54 31.57 -16.60 -17.18
C GLY A 54 30.49 -17.70 -17.17
N ALA A 55 29.83 -17.99 -16.05
CA ALA A 55 28.73 -18.95 -16.00
C ALA A 55 27.52 -18.42 -16.78
N GLN A 56 26.89 -19.27 -17.60
CA GLN A 56 25.65 -18.96 -18.30
C GLN A 56 24.49 -18.96 -17.30
N VAL A 57 23.74 -17.86 -17.26
CA VAL A 57 22.51 -17.71 -16.46
C VAL A 57 21.35 -17.54 -17.43
N VAL A 58 20.36 -18.40 -17.32
CA VAL A 58 19.14 -18.35 -18.15
C VAL A 58 17.95 -18.17 -17.21
N LEU A 59 17.22 -17.08 -17.40
CA LEU A 59 15.90 -16.84 -16.77
C LEU A 59 14.83 -17.20 -17.80
N THR A 60 14.00 -18.15 -17.46
CA THR A 60 12.76 -18.46 -18.19
C THR A 60 11.63 -17.68 -17.54
N MET A 61 11.13 -16.64 -18.24
CA MET A 61 9.95 -15.94 -17.74
C MET A 61 8.77 -16.91 -17.72
N PRO A 62 8.16 -17.15 -16.55
CA PRO A 62 6.95 -17.96 -16.49
C PRO A 62 5.89 -17.32 -17.40
N GLU A 63 5.12 -18.15 -18.08
CA GLU A 63 3.92 -17.64 -18.75
C GLU A 63 3.06 -16.89 -17.72
N LEU A 64 2.54 -15.74 -18.12
CA LEU A 64 1.60 -14.99 -17.29
C LEU A 64 0.46 -15.93 -16.92
N LYS A 65 0.49 -16.47 -15.71
CA LYS A 65 -0.69 -17.16 -15.18
C LYS A 65 -1.81 -16.15 -15.17
N PRO A 66 -3.00 -16.47 -15.67
CA PRO A 66 -4.13 -15.55 -15.59
C PRO A 66 -4.24 -15.08 -14.15
N ALA A 67 -4.50 -13.79 -13.95
CA ALA A 67 -4.55 -13.15 -12.65
C ALA A 67 -5.32 -14.06 -11.68
N LEU A 68 -4.72 -14.39 -10.54
CA LEU A 68 -5.38 -15.19 -9.50
C LEU A 68 -6.62 -14.46 -8.93
N ALA A 69 -6.80 -13.20 -9.25
CA ALA A 69 -7.98 -12.44 -8.92
C ALA A 69 -9.01 -12.58 -10.05
N GLU A 70 -10.18 -13.10 -9.73
CA GLU A 70 -11.33 -13.13 -10.63
C GLU A 70 -12.19 -11.87 -10.42
N ALA A 71 -12.80 -11.36 -11.51
CA ALA A 71 -13.76 -10.27 -11.44
C ALA A 71 -14.98 -10.69 -10.60
N GLN A 72 -15.37 -9.87 -9.63
CA GLN A 72 -16.52 -10.15 -8.75
C GLN A 72 -17.41 -8.92 -8.67
N ASP A 73 -18.72 -9.12 -8.80
CA ASP A 73 -19.75 -8.09 -8.65
C ASP A 73 -19.88 -7.69 -7.16
N ILE A 74 -18.93 -6.89 -6.70
CA ILE A 74 -18.91 -6.35 -5.35
C ILE A 74 -19.20 -4.85 -5.44
N PRO A 75 -20.21 -4.33 -4.72
CA PRO A 75 -20.53 -2.91 -4.73
C PRO A 75 -19.33 -2.03 -4.39
N LEU A 76 -19.02 -1.08 -5.25
CA LEU A 76 -17.88 -0.16 -5.10
C LEU A 76 -18.29 1.26 -5.47
N GLY A 77 -18.06 2.22 -4.56
CA GLY A 77 -18.24 3.64 -4.85
C GLY A 77 -17.13 4.16 -5.76
N ILE A 78 -17.45 4.48 -7.00
CA ILE A 78 -16.53 5.11 -7.95
C ILE A 78 -16.90 6.60 -7.99
N LEU A 79 -16.00 7.47 -7.49
CA LEU A 79 -16.22 8.93 -7.49
C LEU A 79 -15.82 9.58 -8.80
N TYR A 80 -14.82 9.00 -9.46
CA TYR A 80 -14.29 9.50 -10.72
C TYR A 80 -13.72 8.36 -11.53
N GLN A 81 -13.86 8.47 -12.85
CA GLN A 81 -13.25 7.55 -13.79
C GLN A 81 -13.07 8.24 -15.15
N ASP A 82 -11.92 8.05 -15.77
CA ASP A 82 -11.65 8.41 -17.16
C ASP A 82 -10.91 7.27 -17.90
N ALA A 83 -10.22 7.59 -19.00
CA ALA A 83 -9.43 6.61 -19.76
C ALA A 83 -8.18 6.14 -18.99
N HIS A 84 -7.65 6.93 -18.06
CA HIS A 84 -6.32 6.75 -17.46
C HIS A 84 -6.37 6.27 -16.01
N LEU A 85 -7.32 6.76 -15.23
CA LEU A 85 -7.42 6.45 -13.80
C LEU A 85 -8.85 6.37 -13.30
N ALA A 86 -9.01 5.82 -12.11
CA ALA A 86 -10.24 5.91 -11.33
C ALA A 86 -9.91 6.30 -9.88
N VAL A 87 -10.87 6.98 -9.22
CA VAL A 87 -10.84 7.26 -7.78
C VAL A 87 -12.05 6.59 -7.14
N VAL A 88 -11.79 5.69 -6.21
CA VAL A 88 -12.81 4.86 -5.59
C VAL A 88 -12.86 5.06 -4.08
N VAL A 89 -14.00 4.73 -3.47
CA VAL A 89 -14.17 4.71 -2.01
C VAL A 89 -14.17 3.27 -1.54
N LYS A 90 -13.06 2.83 -0.93
CA LYS A 90 -12.95 1.49 -0.35
C LYS A 90 -13.78 1.43 0.95
N PRO A 91 -14.68 0.46 1.11
CA PRO A 91 -15.38 0.25 2.38
C PRO A 91 -14.44 -0.27 3.47
N CYS A 92 -14.84 -0.13 4.74
CA CYS A 92 -14.21 -0.79 5.87
C CYS A 92 -14.35 -2.32 5.76
N GLY A 93 -13.38 -3.08 6.24
CA GLY A 93 -13.38 -4.55 6.21
C GLY A 93 -12.92 -5.18 4.90
N MET A 94 -12.79 -4.40 3.81
CA MET A 94 -12.32 -4.89 2.50
C MET A 94 -10.80 -4.84 2.41
N VAL A 95 -10.17 -5.96 2.04
CA VAL A 95 -8.74 -6.05 1.71
C VAL A 95 -8.51 -5.47 0.31
N VAL A 96 -7.40 -4.80 0.09
CA VAL A 96 -7.11 -4.16 -1.22
C VAL A 96 -6.83 -5.20 -2.31
N HIS A 97 -6.03 -6.23 -2.05
CA HIS A 97 -5.64 -7.24 -3.03
C HIS A 97 -5.59 -8.63 -2.40
N PRO A 98 -5.75 -9.69 -3.19
CA PRO A 98 -5.67 -11.07 -2.71
C PRO A 98 -4.38 -11.34 -1.93
N ALA A 99 -4.51 -12.06 -0.83
CA ALA A 99 -3.40 -12.47 0.02
C ALA A 99 -3.78 -13.74 0.79
N ALA A 100 -2.80 -14.38 1.44
CA ALA A 100 -3.06 -15.52 2.32
C ALA A 100 -4.14 -15.17 3.37
N GLY A 101 -5.23 -15.94 3.40
CA GLY A 101 -6.40 -15.72 4.25
C GLY A 101 -7.50 -14.79 3.69
N ASN A 102 -7.28 -14.17 2.53
CA ASN A 102 -8.28 -13.40 1.79
C ASN A 102 -8.00 -13.58 0.28
N PRO A 103 -8.34 -14.74 -0.30
CA PRO A 103 -8.02 -15.05 -1.70
C PRO A 103 -8.91 -14.30 -2.69
N ASP A 104 -10.09 -13.88 -2.26
CA ASP A 104 -11.13 -13.22 -3.03
C ASP A 104 -11.85 -12.15 -2.18
N GLY A 105 -12.93 -11.55 -2.70
CA GLY A 105 -13.69 -10.51 -2.01
C GLY A 105 -12.89 -9.23 -1.78
N THR A 106 -11.85 -8.98 -2.57
CA THR A 106 -10.95 -7.85 -2.40
C THR A 106 -11.34 -6.67 -3.29
N LEU A 107 -10.74 -5.50 -3.04
CA LEU A 107 -10.93 -4.35 -3.91
C LEU A 107 -10.52 -4.65 -5.36
N VAL A 108 -9.44 -5.41 -5.56
CA VAL A 108 -9.00 -5.82 -6.91
C VAL A 108 -10.07 -6.62 -7.62
N ASN A 109 -10.75 -7.56 -6.95
CA ASN A 109 -11.85 -8.35 -7.54
C ASN A 109 -13.00 -7.43 -7.99
N ALA A 110 -13.36 -6.43 -7.16
CA ALA A 110 -14.38 -5.43 -7.50
C ALA A 110 -13.93 -4.53 -8.66
N LEU A 111 -12.69 -4.05 -8.65
CA LEU A 111 -12.14 -3.21 -9.72
C LEU A 111 -12.13 -3.93 -11.07
N MET A 112 -11.77 -5.21 -11.10
CA MET A 112 -11.78 -6.02 -12.33
C MET A 112 -13.18 -6.22 -12.90
N TYR A 113 -14.22 -6.12 -12.08
CA TYR A 113 -15.62 -6.19 -12.53
C TYR A 113 -16.11 -4.82 -13.04
N HIS A 114 -15.78 -3.74 -12.32
CA HIS A 114 -16.34 -2.42 -12.60
C HIS A 114 -15.53 -1.57 -13.59
N LEU A 115 -14.26 -1.91 -13.84
CA LEU A 115 -13.37 -1.16 -14.72
C LEU A 115 -12.93 -2.03 -15.90
N ASP A 116 -13.02 -1.48 -17.12
CA ASP A 116 -12.69 -2.20 -18.36
C ASP A 116 -11.19 -2.54 -18.47
N GLN A 117 -10.33 -1.69 -17.87
CA GLN A 117 -8.88 -1.84 -17.94
C GLN A 117 -8.23 -1.49 -16.60
N LEU A 118 -7.12 -2.15 -16.30
CA LEU A 118 -6.27 -1.89 -15.15
C LEU A 118 -4.81 -2.06 -15.54
N SER A 119 -3.93 -1.18 -15.03
CA SER A 119 -2.49 -1.29 -15.24
C SER A 119 -1.95 -2.62 -14.72
N GLY A 120 -1.06 -3.24 -15.50
CA GLY A 120 -0.39 -4.50 -15.16
C GLY A 120 0.87 -4.35 -14.29
N ILE A 121 1.38 -3.14 -14.05
CA ILE A 121 2.66 -2.90 -13.34
C ILE A 121 2.69 -3.51 -11.92
N GLY A 122 1.56 -3.57 -11.23
CA GLY A 122 1.46 -4.21 -9.92
C GLY A 122 1.63 -5.74 -9.92
N GLY A 123 1.77 -6.34 -11.11
CA GLY A 123 1.72 -7.78 -11.34
C GLY A 123 0.30 -8.33 -11.20
N GLU A 124 0.15 -9.64 -11.46
CA GLU A 124 -1.14 -10.34 -11.53
C GLU A 124 -2.03 -10.19 -10.28
N MET A 125 -1.41 -9.94 -9.13
CA MET A 125 -2.11 -9.84 -7.84
C MET A 125 -2.60 -8.43 -7.50
N ARG A 126 -2.17 -7.39 -8.23
CA ARG A 126 -2.39 -5.99 -7.85
C ARG A 126 -2.62 -5.07 -9.04
N PRO A 127 -3.40 -5.46 -10.04
CA PRO A 127 -3.60 -4.62 -11.22
C PRO A 127 -4.15 -3.25 -10.80
N GLY A 128 -3.55 -2.19 -11.33
CA GLY A 128 -3.96 -0.80 -11.10
C GLY A 128 -3.69 -0.23 -9.71
N ILE A 129 -3.18 -1.00 -8.75
CA ILE A 129 -3.02 -0.57 -7.35
C ILE A 129 -1.73 0.22 -7.16
N VAL A 130 -1.84 1.53 -7.11
CA VAL A 130 -0.72 2.48 -6.91
C VAL A 130 -0.36 2.63 -5.42
N HIS A 131 -1.36 2.66 -4.55
CA HIS A 131 -1.20 2.68 -3.10
C HIS A 131 -2.26 1.83 -2.40
N ARG A 132 -2.16 1.70 -1.08
CA ARG A 132 -3.08 0.83 -0.35
C ARG A 132 -3.60 1.47 0.93
N LEU A 133 -4.76 1.01 1.35
CA LEU A 133 -5.33 1.19 2.68
C LEU A 133 -5.29 -0.14 3.45
N ASP A 134 -5.29 -0.09 4.77
CA ASP A 134 -5.47 -1.27 5.60
C ASP A 134 -6.88 -1.85 5.40
N LYS A 135 -7.08 -3.13 5.75
CA LYS A 135 -8.38 -3.82 5.64
C LYS A 135 -9.51 -2.98 6.24
N ASP A 136 -9.34 -2.53 7.48
CA ASP A 136 -10.37 -1.85 8.25
C ASP A 136 -10.35 -0.31 8.09
N THR A 137 -9.43 0.24 7.33
CA THR A 137 -9.42 1.64 6.91
C THR A 137 -10.34 1.80 5.70
N SER A 138 -11.27 2.73 5.76
CA SER A 138 -12.13 3.10 4.63
C SER A 138 -11.62 4.36 3.93
N GLY A 139 -12.20 4.70 2.78
CA GLY A 139 -11.99 5.98 2.10
C GLY A 139 -11.33 5.89 0.74
N LEU A 140 -10.80 7.02 0.30
CA LEU A 140 -10.31 7.25 -1.05
C LEU A 140 -9.09 6.43 -1.41
N LEU A 141 -9.14 5.83 -2.58
CA LEU A 141 -8.03 5.13 -3.20
C LEU A 141 -8.03 5.42 -4.70
N MET A 142 -6.86 5.77 -5.25
CA MET A 142 -6.67 5.95 -6.68
C MET A 142 -6.18 4.65 -7.33
N VAL A 143 -6.63 4.44 -8.55
CA VAL A 143 -6.38 3.25 -9.35
C VAL A 143 -5.91 3.68 -10.73
N ALA A 144 -4.81 3.11 -11.22
CA ALA A 144 -4.32 3.35 -12.57
C ALA A 144 -4.93 2.36 -13.56
N LYS A 145 -5.41 2.84 -14.71
CA LYS A 145 -5.97 2.01 -15.77
C LYS A 145 -4.93 1.63 -16.82
N ASP A 146 -3.85 2.39 -16.95
CA ASP A 146 -2.72 2.12 -17.84
C ASP A 146 -1.38 2.23 -17.09
N ASP A 147 -0.33 1.71 -17.72
CA ASP A 147 1.01 1.60 -17.10
C ASP A 147 1.73 2.95 -17.00
N GLU A 148 1.52 3.86 -17.94
CA GLU A 148 2.11 5.21 -17.90
C GLU A 148 1.53 6.01 -16.73
N THR A 149 0.23 5.96 -16.56
CA THR A 149 -0.48 6.54 -15.42
C THR A 149 -0.02 5.93 -14.10
N HIS A 150 0.12 4.61 -14.04
CA HIS A 150 0.63 3.92 -12.85
C HIS A 150 2.01 4.42 -12.44
N LYS A 151 2.92 4.52 -13.40
CA LYS A 151 4.28 5.03 -13.17
C LYS A 151 4.24 6.48 -12.68
N ALA A 152 3.52 7.36 -13.38
CA ALA A 152 3.45 8.78 -13.03
C ALA A 152 2.83 9.02 -11.63
N LEU A 153 1.78 8.28 -11.27
CA LEU A 153 1.18 8.34 -9.93
C LEU A 153 2.14 7.78 -8.86
N SER A 154 2.89 6.72 -9.16
CA SER A 154 3.92 6.17 -8.26
C SER A 154 5.07 7.15 -8.03
N ASP A 155 5.47 7.89 -9.08
CA ASP A 155 6.49 8.93 -9.01
C ASP A 155 6.01 10.09 -8.13
N GLN A 156 4.77 10.56 -8.27
CA GLN A 156 4.17 11.58 -7.41
C GLN A 156 4.12 11.14 -5.93
N LEU A 157 3.75 9.87 -5.65
CA LEU A 157 3.80 9.32 -4.29
C LEU A 157 5.21 9.30 -3.71
N SER A 158 6.19 8.93 -4.52
CA SER A 158 7.60 8.85 -4.13
C SER A 158 8.19 10.24 -3.88
N ALA A 159 7.84 11.21 -4.73
CA ALA A 159 8.20 12.62 -4.62
C ALA A 159 7.43 13.35 -3.50
N ARG A 160 6.38 12.74 -2.94
CA ARG A 160 5.50 13.33 -1.90
C ARG A 160 4.77 14.61 -2.38
N THR A 161 4.45 14.68 -3.66
CA THR A 161 3.68 15.79 -4.24
C THR A 161 2.18 15.60 -4.14
N MET A 162 1.73 14.42 -3.72
CA MET A 162 0.32 14.15 -3.42
C MET A 162 -0.02 14.49 -1.98
N GLU A 163 -1.19 15.07 -1.76
CA GLU A 163 -1.72 15.27 -0.42
C GLU A 163 -2.77 14.20 -0.10
N LYS A 164 -2.61 13.60 1.07
CA LYS A 164 -3.50 12.56 1.58
C LYS A 164 -3.92 12.91 2.99
N HIS A 165 -5.20 13.17 3.18
CA HIS A 165 -5.76 13.48 4.48
C HIS A 165 -6.70 12.38 4.95
N TYR A 166 -6.59 12.11 6.25
CA TYR A 166 -7.38 11.10 6.94
C TYR A 166 -8.11 11.72 8.13
N TYR A 167 -9.33 11.30 8.36
CA TYR A 167 -9.97 11.48 9.66
C TYR A 167 -9.68 10.27 10.53
N ALA A 168 -9.22 10.53 11.76
CA ALA A 168 -9.02 9.52 12.78
C ALA A 168 -9.67 9.96 14.10
N VAL A 169 -10.56 9.15 14.68
CA VAL A 169 -10.99 9.36 16.05
C VAL A 169 -10.04 8.60 16.95
N VAL A 170 -9.39 9.33 17.86
CA VAL A 170 -8.38 8.79 18.78
C VAL A 170 -8.87 8.82 20.23
N ALA A 171 -8.32 7.94 21.06
CA ALA A 171 -8.65 7.88 22.49
C ALA A 171 -7.96 9.00 23.28
N GLY A 172 -8.68 9.55 24.27
CA GLY A 172 -8.18 10.54 25.22
C GLY A 172 -8.24 11.97 24.70
N VAL A 173 -7.81 12.88 25.55
CA VAL A 173 -7.79 14.33 25.31
C VAL A 173 -6.40 14.74 24.86
N MET A 174 -6.31 15.31 23.66
CA MET A 174 -5.08 15.88 23.12
C MET A 174 -4.74 17.17 23.86
N LYS A 175 -3.48 17.35 24.25
CA LYS A 175 -3.01 18.57 24.93
C LYS A 175 -2.75 19.71 23.96
N GLU A 176 -2.20 19.38 22.80
CA GLU A 176 -1.87 20.33 21.76
C GLU A 176 -2.97 20.35 20.70
N GLN A 177 -3.15 21.48 20.00
CA GLN A 177 -4.14 21.63 18.94
C GLN A 177 -3.70 20.97 17.63
N GLU A 178 -2.41 20.87 17.41
CA GLU A 178 -1.79 20.26 16.25
C GLU A 178 -0.41 19.72 16.61
N GLY A 179 0.14 18.83 15.79
CA GLY A 179 1.46 18.28 16.04
C GLY A 179 2.00 17.46 14.87
N VAL A 180 3.25 17.06 15.02
CA VAL A 180 4.00 16.26 14.04
C VAL A 180 4.61 15.07 14.76
N ILE A 181 4.44 13.89 14.18
CA ILE A 181 5.14 12.67 14.59
C ILE A 181 6.09 12.30 13.45
N ASP A 182 7.39 12.43 13.71
CA ASP A 182 8.45 12.14 12.74
C ASP A 182 9.38 11.07 13.32
N THR A 183 8.90 9.83 13.30
CA THR A 183 9.59 8.68 13.90
C THR A 183 9.59 7.49 12.95
N PRO A 184 10.74 6.82 12.74
CA PRO A 184 10.85 5.70 11.82
C PRO A 184 10.02 4.49 12.27
N ILE A 185 9.49 3.74 11.28
CA ILE A 185 8.66 2.56 11.53
C ILE A 185 9.31 1.32 10.90
N ALA A 186 9.36 0.24 11.67
CA ALA A 186 9.75 -1.08 11.20
C ALA A 186 8.71 -2.15 11.60
N ARG A 187 8.86 -3.36 11.08
CA ARG A 187 8.08 -4.51 11.56
C ARG A 187 8.52 -4.87 12.96
N SER A 188 7.56 -5.07 13.87
CA SER A 188 7.84 -5.46 15.24
C SER A 188 8.65 -6.76 15.31
N LYS A 189 9.69 -6.78 16.13
CA LYS A 189 10.53 -7.96 16.37
C LYS A 189 9.79 -9.05 17.16
N ASN A 190 8.82 -8.63 18.00
CA ASN A 190 8.10 -9.51 18.91
C ASN A 190 6.77 -10.03 18.33
N ASP A 191 6.19 -9.33 17.36
CA ASP A 191 4.91 -9.70 16.75
C ASP A 191 4.91 -9.31 15.27
N ARG A 192 4.98 -10.30 14.38
CA ARG A 192 5.02 -10.10 12.92
C ARG A 192 3.76 -9.44 12.34
N LYS A 193 2.65 -9.42 13.07
CA LYS A 193 1.41 -8.74 12.66
C LYS A 193 1.45 -7.25 12.96
N LYS A 194 2.39 -6.78 13.80
CA LYS A 194 2.53 -5.38 14.22
C LYS A 194 3.67 -4.67 13.53
N MET A 195 3.49 -3.38 13.38
CA MET A 195 4.56 -2.42 13.13
C MET A 195 4.91 -1.74 14.45
N ALA A 196 6.11 -1.16 14.55
CA ALA A 196 6.57 -0.48 15.75
C ALA A 196 7.48 0.69 15.37
N ILE A 197 7.58 1.67 16.26
CA ILE A 197 8.64 2.69 16.19
C ILE A 197 9.98 1.98 16.40
N ASP A 198 10.90 2.17 15.48
CA ASP A 198 12.26 1.62 15.54
C ASP A 198 13.22 2.61 14.86
N PRO A 199 14.28 3.08 15.53
CA PRO A 199 15.26 4.00 14.93
C PRO A 199 15.91 3.48 13.64
N LEU A 200 15.96 2.17 13.44
CA LEU A 200 16.47 1.52 12.23
C LEU A 200 15.36 1.29 11.17
N GLY A 201 14.15 1.76 11.45
CA GLY A 201 13.01 1.66 10.57
C GLY A 201 13.06 2.60 9.37
N ARG A 202 12.01 2.57 8.57
CA ARG A 202 11.85 3.51 7.45
C ARG A 202 11.36 4.86 7.95
N PRO A 203 11.94 5.98 7.50
CA PRO A 203 11.47 7.33 7.84
C PRO A 203 9.97 7.48 7.60
N SER A 204 9.27 7.98 8.61
CA SER A 204 7.81 8.09 8.60
C SER A 204 7.38 9.36 9.30
N ARG A 205 6.56 10.20 8.61
CA ARG A 205 6.10 11.48 9.09
C ARG A 205 4.59 11.60 8.95
N THR A 206 3.93 11.97 10.04
CA THR A 206 2.48 12.18 10.16
C THR A 206 2.23 13.52 10.83
N GLU A 207 1.47 14.39 10.21
CA GLU A 207 1.03 15.67 10.77
C GLU A 207 -0.43 15.55 11.15
N TRP A 208 -0.85 16.17 12.23
CA TRP A 208 -2.22 16.08 12.72
C TRP A 208 -2.69 17.41 13.33
N LYS A 209 -4.01 17.64 13.25
CA LYS A 209 -4.69 18.79 13.82
C LYS A 209 -6.05 18.35 14.37
N ILE A 210 -6.45 18.89 15.52
CA ILE A 210 -7.77 18.61 16.10
C ILE A 210 -8.85 19.28 15.24
N VAL A 211 -9.86 18.50 14.86
CA VAL A 211 -11.11 18.99 14.25
C VAL A 211 -12.15 19.25 15.33
N TRP A 212 -12.33 18.28 16.22
CA TRP A 212 -13.13 18.42 17.46
C TRP A 212 -12.57 17.51 18.56
N GLN A 213 -12.92 17.81 19.80
CA GLN A 213 -12.49 17.06 20.98
C GLN A 213 -13.56 17.03 22.04
N GLU A 214 -13.74 15.88 22.66
CA GLU A 214 -14.64 15.61 23.80
C GLU A 214 -13.85 15.11 25.01
N LYS A 215 -14.56 14.62 26.06
CA LYS A 215 -13.95 14.25 27.34
C LYS A 215 -12.94 13.09 27.25
N ASP A 216 -13.11 12.17 26.31
CA ASP A 216 -12.36 10.90 26.22
C ASP A 216 -11.89 10.56 24.81
N ARG A 217 -12.14 11.42 23.82
CA ARG A 217 -11.81 11.21 22.42
C ARG A 217 -11.65 12.52 21.64
N ALA A 218 -10.90 12.46 20.54
CA ALA A 218 -10.77 13.57 19.60
C ALA A 218 -10.83 13.08 18.15
N LEU A 219 -11.43 13.86 17.25
CA LEU A 219 -11.29 13.70 15.81
C LEU A 219 -10.11 14.55 15.34
N LEU A 220 -9.20 13.89 14.64
CA LEU A 220 -8.04 14.52 14.03
C LEU A 220 -8.17 14.54 12.52
N ASP A 221 -7.79 15.66 11.90
CA ASP A 221 -7.37 15.73 10.50
C ASP A 221 -5.88 15.36 10.45
N ILE A 222 -5.55 14.32 9.73
CA ILE A 222 -4.20 13.79 9.64
C ILE A 222 -3.69 13.94 8.22
N HIS A 223 -2.66 14.75 8.03
CA HIS A 223 -1.91 14.83 6.78
C HIS A 223 -0.81 13.77 6.74
N LEU A 224 -0.94 12.79 5.85
CA LEU A 224 -0.05 11.65 5.76
C LEU A 224 1.07 11.90 4.73
N ILE A 225 2.24 12.34 5.18
CA ILE A 225 3.39 12.67 4.33
C ILE A 225 4.04 11.39 3.75
N THR A 226 4.17 10.36 4.54
CA THR A 226 4.66 9.03 4.13
C THR A 226 3.56 8.00 4.32
N GLY A 227 3.63 6.86 3.63
CA GLY A 227 2.59 5.81 3.67
C GLY A 227 3.15 4.44 4.07
N ARG A 228 3.63 4.28 5.31
CA ARG A 228 4.08 2.97 5.81
C ARG A 228 2.90 2.16 6.32
N THR A 229 3.04 0.85 6.31
CA THR A 229 2.02 -0.06 6.86
C THR A 229 1.65 0.35 8.28
N HIS A 230 0.36 0.50 8.56
CA HIS A 230 -0.19 0.91 9.86
C HIS A 230 0.35 2.25 10.40
N GLN A 231 0.92 3.13 9.57
CA GLN A 231 1.66 4.31 10.04
C GLN A 231 0.86 5.18 11.00
N ILE A 232 -0.33 5.64 10.62
CA ILE A 232 -1.18 6.48 11.48
C ILE A 232 -1.46 5.77 12.81
N ARG A 233 -1.80 4.50 12.74
CA ARG A 233 -2.16 3.68 13.91
C ARG A 233 -0.99 3.53 14.90
N VAL A 234 0.21 3.26 14.38
CA VAL A 234 1.44 3.16 15.19
C VAL A 234 1.83 4.51 15.76
N HIS A 235 1.81 5.57 14.95
CA HIS A 235 2.18 6.91 15.38
C HIS A 235 1.24 7.42 16.49
N MET A 236 -0.08 7.30 16.29
CA MET A 236 -1.04 7.74 17.32
C MET A 236 -0.92 6.92 18.59
N ALA A 237 -0.72 5.61 18.50
CA ALA A 237 -0.47 4.77 19.67
C ALA A 237 0.85 5.14 20.39
N SER A 238 1.88 5.56 19.68
CA SER A 238 3.19 5.94 20.27
C SER A 238 3.13 7.21 21.13
N ILE A 239 2.16 8.08 20.86
CA ILE A 239 1.89 9.29 21.67
C ILE A 239 0.73 9.08 22.65
N HIS A 240 0.35 7.83 22.93
CA HIS A 240 -0.70 7.42 23.86
C HIS A 240 -2.14 7.80 23.47
N HIS A 241 -2.39 8.08 22.19
CA HIS A 241 -3.69 8.37 21.63
C HIS A 241 -4.05 7.37 20.52
N PRO A 242 -4.22 6.06 20.81
CA PRO A 242 -4.51 5.06 19.78
C PRO A 242 -5.84 5.37 19.08
N VAL A 243 -5.93 5.01 17.81
CA VAL A 243 -7.17 5.13 17.03
C VAL A 243 -8.24 4.24 17.63
N LEU A 244 -9.46 4.76 17.82
CA LEU A 244 -10.57 3.99 18.38
C LEU A 244 -10.94 2.80 17.46
N GLY A 245 -11.32 1.69 18.08
CA GLY A 245 -11.65 0.46 17.37
C GLY A 245 -10.45 -0.26 16.76
N ASP A 246 -9.20 0.14 17.10
CA ASP A 246 -8.00 -0.54 16.60
C ASP A 246 -7.79 -1.88 17.35
N PRO A 247 -7.92 -3.05 16.66
CA PRO A 247 -7.76 -4.36 17.30
C PRO A 247 -6.30 -4.71 17.61
N ILE A 248 -5.33 -3.94 17.09
CA ILE A 248 -3.90 -4.26 17.19
C ILE A 248 -3.17 -3.32 18.13
N TYR A 249 -3.45 -2.02 18.04
CA TYR A 249 -2.76 -0.96 18.81
C TYR A 249 -3.63 -0.31 19.89
N GLY A 250 -4.91 -0.68 19.96
CA GLY A 250 -5.82 -0.22 21.01
C GLY A 250 -5.37 -0.66 22.40
N VAL A 251 -5.79 0.10 23.42
CA VAL A 251 -5.52 -0.19 24.83
C VAL A 251 -6.81 -0.59 25.57
N LYS A 252 -6.66 -1.23 26.73
CA LYS A 252 -7.81 -1.56 27.59
C LYS A 252 -8.49 -0.27 28.06
N ASN A 253 -9.81 -0.31 28.20
CA ASN A 253 -10.65 0.79 28.71
C ASN A 253 -10.72 2.04 27.81
N MET A 254 -10.33 1.95 26.54
CA MET A 254 -10.64 3.04 25.60
C MET A 254 -12.12 3.04 25.22
N PRO A 255 -12.69 4.19 24.79
CA PRO A 255 -14.07 4.28 24.33
C PRO A 255 -14.37 3.23 23.26
N HIS A 256 -15.59 2.69 23.29
CA HIS A 256 -16.00 1.68 22.32
C HIS A 256 -16.22 2.30 20.93
N ALA A 257 -15.77 1.62 19.90
CA ALA A 257 -16.06 1.97 18.52
C ALA A 257 -16.46 0.71 17.74
N LYS A 258 -17.45 0.84 16.84
CA LYS A 258 -17.98 -0.29 16.04
C LYS A 258 -16.98 -0.79 15.00
N ARG A 259 -15.99 0.02 14.64
CA ARG A 259 -14.97 -0.27 13.62
C ARG A 259 -13.68 0.52 13.92
N LEU A 260 -12.61 0.24 13.19
CA LEU A 260 -11.44 1.13 13.17
C LEU A 260 -11.86 2.52 12.69
N MET A 261 -11.72 3.53 13.55
CA MET A 261 -12.14 4.90 13.29
C MET A 261 -11.06 5.65 12.50
N LEU A 262 -10.75 5.14 11.31
CA LEU A 262 -9.76 5.70 10.39
C LEU A 262 -10.32 5.71 8.96
N HIS A 263 -10.33 6.89 8.31
CA HIS A 263 -10.92 7.11 7.01
C HIS A 263 -10.08 8.08 6.16
N ALA A 264 -9.67 7.65 4.96
CA ALA A 264 -9.00 8.47 3.97
C ALA A 264 -10.02 9.39 3.29
N TYR A 265 -10.20 10.62 3.80
CA TYR A 265 -11.29 11.48 3.37
C TYR A 265 -10.94 12.43 2.23
N SER A 266 -9.66 12.81 2.08
CA SER A 266 -9.25 13.73 1.02
C SER A 266 -7.97 13.26 0.32
N LEU A 267 -7.97 13.41 -1.00
CA LEU A 267 -6.88 13.07 -1.88
C LEU A 267 -6.69 14.18 -2.91
N ARG A 268 -5.44 14.71 -3.04
CA ARG A 268 -5.06 15.71 -4.04
C ARG A 268 -3.81 15.24 -4.78
N PHE A 269 -3.84 15.30 -6.11
CA PHE A 269 -2.73 14.92 -6.98
C PHE A 269 -2.84 15.61 -8.34
N THR A 270 -1.78 15.57 -9.14
CA THR A 270 -1.80 16.05 -10.53
C THR A 270 -2.19 14.90 -11.46
N HIS A 271 -3.19 15.12 -12.31
CA HIS A 271 -3.61 14.13 -13.31
C HIS A 271 -2.48 13.85 -14.31
N PRO A 272 -2.03 12.59 -14.47
CA PRO A 272 -0.84 12.26 -15.27
C PRO A 272 -0.93 12.67 -16.74
N ALA A 273 -2.09 12.52 -17.38
CA ALA A 273 -2.26 12.80 -18.79
C ALA A 273 -2.57 14.27 -19.09
N THR A 274 -3.35 14.96 -18.22
CA THR A 274 -3.79 16.34 -18.48
C THR A 274 -2.95 17.40 -17.79
N GLY A 275 -2.22 17.02 -16.72
CA GLY A 275 -1.48 17.96 -15.88
C GLY A 275 -2.36 18.79 -14.92
N GLU A 276 -3.66 18.57 -14.90
CA GLU A 276 -4.61 19.29 -14.04
C GLU A 276 -4.49 18.82 -12.58
N GLU A 277 -4.62 19.76 -11.64
CA GLU A 277 -4.75 19.43 -10.23
C GLU A 277 -6.14 18.85 -9.94
N MET A 278 -6.18 17.65 -9.39
CA MET A 278 -7.41 16.97 -9.00
C MET A 278 -7.52 16.86 -7.48
N ARG A 279 -8.72 17.14 -6.97
CA ARG A 279 -9.03 17.00 -5.55
C ARG A 279 -10.33 16.24 -5.37
N PHE A 280 -10.30 15.19 -4.56
CA PHE A 280 -11.45 14.38 -4.21
C PHE A 280 -11.68 14.40 -2.70
N VAL A 281 -12.95 14.39 -2.31
CA VAL A 281 -13.37 14.33 -0.91
C VAL A 281 -14.48 13.29 -0.77
N ALA A 282 -14.30 12.37 0.16
CA ALA A 282 -15.32 11.40 0.58
C ALA A 282 -15.45 11.51 2.10
N MET A 283 -16.58 12.03 2.57
CA MET A 283 -16.81 12.16 4.01
C MET A 283 -17.08 10.79 4.64
N PRO A 284 -16.56 10.54 5.87
CA PRO A 284 -16.83 9.31 6.58
C PRO A 284 -18.28 9.22 7.07
N GLU A 285 -18.64 8.02 7.53
CA GLU A 285 -19.91 7.75 8.19
C GLU A 285 -20.15 8.67 9.39
N GLU A 286 -21.42 8.80 9.81
CA GLU A 286 -21.82 9.66 10.93
C GLU A 286 -21.13 9.35 12.26
N CYS A 287 -20.69 8.12 12.47
CA CYS A 287 -19.96 7.74 13.68
C CYS A 287 -18.64 8.50 13.91
N PHE A 288 -18.17 9.26 12.92
CA PHE A 288 -17.03 10.17 13.06
C PHE A 288 -17.40 11.58 13.55
N LYS A 289 -18.69 11.88 13.68
CA LYS A 289 -19.16 13.18 14.19
C LYS A 289 -19.09 13.20 15.73
N ALA A 290 -19.05 14.41 16.29
CA ALA A 290 -19.29 14.63 17.72
C ALA A 290 -20.73 14.20 18.07
N GLU A 291 -20.93 13.69 19.30
CA GLU A 291 -22.26 13.39 19.86
C GLU A 291 -23.00 14.62 20.29
#